data_e56a7dfa035bfc7ab11cdfb369a3a238
#
_entry.id   e56a7dfa035bfc7ab11cdfb369a3a238
#
_cell.length_a   1.000
_cell.length_b   1.000
_cell.length_c   1.000
_cell.angle_alpha   90.00
_cell.angle_beta   90.00
_cell.angle_gamma   90.00
#
_symmetry.space_group_name_H-M   'P 1'
#
loop_
_entity.id
_entity.type
_entity.pdbx_description
1 polymer ?
#
loop_
_entity_poly.entity_id
_entity_poly.type
_entity_poly.pdbx_seq_one_letter_code
_entity_poly.pdbx_strand_id
1 'polypeptide(L)'
;MSQRLVANVLSVVLLLFSFSVPSMAGGVIRVCLDESEWYPFTFVKYGAASGIHIDIIKHASGRIGMPLVFVAMPWKRCLREASQGRVDAVATASYNDDRAAFLKYPDDASLAGKSPHRVMQVEYVIVTMSNDSFEFDNNIEDIPRPVRAPRGYSVVADLNKLGIPVDDNAASDEINIRKLLREGRGTVVVIPEMAEKLNQNPAYKGKLKISQKPWKSKSYFLPFSKKSRISDQDIRRLWDEIEKVREDSLFMAEQARKYSIN
;
A
#
# COMPACT_ATOMS: atom_id res chain seq x y z
N MET A 1 -29.85 -81.45 35.81
CA MET A 1 -28.69 -81.33 34.91
C MET A 1 -28.67 -79.87 34.34
N SER A 2 -27.74 -79.05 34.85
CA SER A 2 -27.70 -77.60 34.64
C SER A 2 -26.59 -77.33 33.62
N GLN A 3 -26.96 -76.66 32.53
CA GLN A 3 -25.99 -76.10 31.62
C GLN A 3 -25.90 -74.57 31.85
N ARG A 4 -24.74 -74.15 32.29
CA ARG A 4 -24.41 -72.70 32.45
C ARG A 4 -24.02 -72.12 31.12
N LEU A 5 -24.80 -71.13 30.65
CA LEU A 5 -24.40 -70.21 29.55
C LEU A 5 -23.35 -69.25 30.08
N VAL A 6 -22.19 -69.24 29.45
CA VAL A 6 -21.14 -68.25 29.65
C VAL A 6 -21.38 -67.15 28.62
N ALA A 7 -21.81 -65.98 29.06
CA ALA A 7 -21.93 -64.76 28.21
C ALA A 7 -20.59 -64.02 28.16
N ASN A 8 -19.91 -64.02 27.01
CA ASN A 8 -18.73 -63.17 26.76
C ASN A 8 -19.19 -61.78 26.47
N VAL A 9 -18.90 -60.87 27.38
CA VAL A 9 -19.06 -59.43 27.18
C VAL A 9 -17.78 -58.92 26.50
N LEU A 10 -17.88 -58.65 25.20
CA LEU A 10 -16.83 -58.01 24.42
C LEU A 10 -16.88 -56.49 24.64
N SER A 11 -16.03 -55.96 25.52
CA SER A 11 -15.89 -54.49 25.73
C SER A 11 -15.13 -53.87 24.56
N VAL A 12 -15.86 -53.22 23.67
CA VAL A 12 -15.26 -52.37 22.61
C VAL A 12 -14.89 -51.02 23.24
N VAL A 13 -13.61 -50.84 23.52
CA VAL A 13 -13.06 -49.53 23.92
C VAL A 13 -12.92 -48.67 22.67
N LEU A 14 -13.87 -47.75 22.45
CA LEU A 14 -13.83 -46.78 21.40
C LEU A 14 -12.86 -45.66 21.82
N LEU A 15 -11.60 -45.72 21.36
CA LEU A 15 -10.62 -44.63 21.49
C LEU A 15 -11.05 -43.46 20.59
N LEU A 16 -11.76 -42.50 21.18
CA LEU A 16 -12.01 -41.20 20.56
C LEU A 16 -10.70 -40.42 20.49
N PHE A 17 -9.98 -40.53 19.38
CA PHE A 17 -8.93 -39.61 19.03
C PHE A 17 -9.59 -38.23 18.77
N SER A 18 -9.59 -37.40 19.80
CA SER A 18 -9.93 -35.96 19.64
C SER A 18 -8.84 -35.31 18.80
N PHE A 19 -9.04 -35.25 17.50
CA PHE A 19 -8.26 -34.35 16.66
C PHE A 19 -8.58 -32.91 17.11
N SER A 20 -7.72 -32.38 17.97
CA SER A 20 -7.71 -30.93 18.26
C SER A 20 -7.29 -30.24 16.98
N VAL A 21 -8.26 -29.84 16.15
CA VAL A 21 -8.01 -28.90 15.06
C VAL A 21 -7.58 -27.60 15.74
N PRO A 22 -6.34 -27.11 15.51
CA PRO A 22 -5.97 -25.81 16.07
C PRO A 22 -6.98 -24.79 15.58
N SER A 23 -7.80 -24.27 16.49
CA SER A 23 -8.65 -23.13 16.21
C SER A 23 -7.71 -21.98 15.85
N MET A 24 -7.64 -21.66 14.55
CA MET A 24 -6.99 -20.46 14.07
C MET A 24 -7.83 -19.27 14.58
N ALA A 25 -7.60 -18.90 15.83
CA ALA A 25 -8.22 -17.74 16.49
C ALA A 25 -7.61 -16.43 15.97
N GLY A 26 -7.13 -16.42 14.73
CA GLY A 26 -6.70 -15.21 14.04
C GLY A 26 -7.92 -14.52 13.44
N GLY A 27 -8.37 -13.42 14.05
CA GLY A 27 -9.41 -12.58 13.48
C GLY A 27 -9.00 -12.08 12.09
N VAL A 28 -9.98 -11.73 11.25
CA VAL A 28 -9.74 -11.15 9.92
C VAL A 28 -9.03 -9.81 10.10
N ILE A 29 -7.86 -9.64 9.48
CA ILE A 29 -7.08 -8.39 9.52
C ILE A 29 -7.79 -7.33 8.69
N ARG A 30 -8.17 -6.23 9.30
CA ARG A 30 -8.82 -5.10 8.64
C ARG A 30 -7.76 -4.13 8.13
N VAL A 31 -7.65 -4.00 6.81
CA VAL A 31 -6.68 -3.14 6.15
C VAL A 31 -7.40 -1.99 5.47
N CYS A 32 -7.14 -0.74 5.84
CA CYS A 32 -7.68 0.39 5.08
C CYS A 32 -6.74 0.79 3.93
N LEU A 33 -7.35 1.32 2.86
CA LEU A 33 -6.63 1.93 1.74
C LEU A 33 -7.27 3.24 1.35
N ASP A 34 -6.53 4.07 0.62
CA ASP A 34 -7.09 5.27 0.00
C ASP A 34 -8.14 4.90 -1.04
N GLU A 35 -9.31 5.53 -1.02
CA GLU A 35 -10.33 5.36 -2.04
C GLU A 35 -9.99 6.08 -3.35
N SER A 36 -9.04 7.03 -3.30
CA SER A 36 -8.51 7.70 -4.49
C SER A 36 -7.67 6.74 -5.31
N GLU A 37 -7.77 6.87 -6.63
CA GLU A 37 -6.97 6.05 -7.53
C GLU A 37 -5.49 6.44 -7.44
N TRP A 38 -4.65 5.48 -7.07
CA TRP A 38 -3.19 5.55 -7.11
C TRP A 38 -2.67 4.39 -7.97
N TYR A 39 -3.08 4.44 -9.25
CA TYR A 39 -2.75 3.42 -10.25
C TYR A 39 -1.24 3.42 -10.56
N PRO A 40 -0.61 2.24 -10.67
CA PRO A 40 -1.20 0.88 -10.65
C PRO A 40 -1.16 0.22 -9.26
N PHE A 41 -0.78 0.94 -8.20
CA PHE A 41 -0.42 0.37 -6.91
C PHE A 41 -1.62 0.06 -6.03
N THR A 42 -2.48 1.06 -5.78
CA THR A 42 -3.71 0.88 -4.98
C THR A 42 -4.87 1.67 -5.58
N PHE A 43 -6.00 1.04 -5.79
CA PHE A 43 -7.23 1.68 -6.25
C PHE A 43 -8.43 0.78 -5.97
N VAL A 44 -9.64 1.29 -6.21
CA VAL A 44 -10.88 0.52 -6.11
C VAL A 44 -11.41 0.25 -7.51
N LYS A 45 -11.65 -1.03 -7.83
CA LYS A 45 -12.25 -1.46 -9.09
C LYS A 45 -13.48 -2.33 -8.80
N TYR A 46 -14.63 -1.93 -9.31
CA TYR A 46 -15.90 -2.63 -9.07
C TYR A 46 -16.19 -2.89 -7.59
N GLY A 47 -15.89 -1.92 -6.73
CA GLY A 47 -16.07 -2.03 -5.27
C GLY A 47 -15.02 -2.86 -4.53
N ALA A 48 -14.04 -3.43 -5.23
CA ALA A 48 -12.98 -4.23 -4.63
C ALA A 48 -11.61 -3.53 -4.67
N ALA A 49 -10.84 -3.70 -3.59
CA ALA A 49 -9.44 -3.25 -3.54
C ALA A 49 -8.60 -4.00 -4.58
N SER A 50 -7.89 -3.25 -5.40
CA SER A 50 -7.11 -3.71 -6.55
C SER A 50 -5.78 -2.95 -6.65
N GLY A 51 -4.86 -3.47 -7.47
CA GLY A 51 -3.54 -2.89 -7.70
C GLY A 51 -2.41 -3.81 -7.23
N ILE A 52 -1.20 -3.54 -7.70
CA ILE A 52 -0.03 -4.41 -7.46
C ILE A 52 0.24 -4.59 -5.97
N HIS A 53 0.21 -3.51 -5.20
CA HIS A 53 0.41 -3.59 -3.75
C HIS A 53 -0.65 -4.47 -3.08
N ILE A 54 -1.90 -4.33 -3.52
CA ILE A 54 -3.01 -5.12 -2.99
C ILE A 54 -2.85 -6.60 -3.33
N ASP A 55 -2.43 -6.91 -4.57
CA ASP A 55 -2.23 -8.29 -5.01
C ASP A 55 -1.05 -8.96 -4.30
N ILE A 56 0.08 -8.25 -4.09
CA ILE A 56 1.20 -8.73 -3.29
C ILE A 56 0.73 -9.07 -1.86
N ILE A 57 0.02 -8.14 -1.21
CA ILE A 57 -0.46 -8.32 0.16
C ILE A 57 -1.46 -9.48 0.26
N LYS A 58 -2.41 -9.58 -0.67
CA LYS A 58 -3.38 -10.69 -0.73
C LYS A 58 -2.69 -12.04 -0.91
N HIS A 59 -1.74 -12.10 -1.84
CA HIS A 59 -1.02 -13.34 -2.12
C HIS A 59 -0.18 -13.79 -0.91
N ALA A 60 0.58 -12.87 -0.30
CA ALA A 60 1.37 -13.14 0.89
C ALA A 60 0.50 -13.62 2.06
N SER A 61 -0.58 -12.91 2.34
CA SER A 61 -1.52 -13.25 3.40
C SER A 61 -2.17 -14.63 3.18
N GLY A 62 -2.55 -14.94 1.94
CA GLY A 62 -3.13 -16.23 1.56
C GLY A 62 -2.17 -17.40 1.79
N ARG A 63 -0.88 -17.24 1.45
CA ARG A 63 0.16 -18.28 1.64
C ARG A 63 0.39 -18.66 3.10
N ILE A 64 0.14 -17.75 4.02
CA ILE A 64 0.33 -18.00 5.46
C ILE A 64 -0.98 -18.14 6.23
N GLY A 65 -2.13 -18.18 5.55
CA GLY A 65 -3.43 -18.40 6.17
C GLY A 65 -3.90 -17.24 7.07
N MET A 66 -3.52 -16.00 6.77
CA MET A 66 -3.92 -14.80 7.50
C MET A 66 -4.98 -14.01 6.70
N PRO A 67 -6.29 -14.22 6.90
CA PRO A 67 -7.31 -13.59 6.09
C PRO A 67 -7.35 -12.07 6.27
N LEU A 68 -7.48 -11.34 5.15
CA LEU A 68 -7.56 -9.88 5.11
C LEU A 68 -8.91 -9.42 4.58
N VAL A 69 -9.39 -8.28 5.07
CA VAL A 69 -10.46 -7.49 4.46
C VAL A 69 -9.98 -6.07 4.23
N PHE A 70 -10.19 -5.58 3.01
CA PHE A 70 -9.81 -4.22 2.63
C PHE A 70 -11.02 -3.28 2.74
N VAL A 71 -10.80 -2.09 3.32
CA VAL A 71 -11.81 -1.05 3.48
C VAL A 71 -11.29 0.24 2.88
N ALA A 72 -11.88 0.66 1.76
CA ALA A 72 -11.53 1.91 1.10
C ALA A 72 -12.19 3.11 1.82
N MET A 73 -11.44 4.19 1.98
CA MET A 73 -11.90 5.43 2.56
C MET A 73 -10.92 6.58 2.23
N PRO A 74 -11.32 7.86 2.42
CA PRO A 74 -10.37 8.96 2.23
C PRO A 74 -9.10 8.77 3.04
N TRP A 75 -7.92 9.03 2.43
CA TRP A 75 -6.61 8.73 3.02
C TRP A 75 -6.42 9.23 4.46
N LYS A 76 -6.72 10.50 4.73
CA LYS A 76 -6.63 11.05 6.10
C LYS A 76 -7.54 10.33 7.09
N ARG A 77 -8.70 9.82 6.63
CA ARG A 77 -9.58 9.01 7.47
C ARG A 77 -8.95 7.64 7.73
N CYS A 78 -8.38 6.98 6.72
CA CYS A 78 -7.66 5.71 6.89
C CYS A 78 -6.57 5.84 7.96
N LEU A 79 -5.70 6.86 7.90
CA LEU A 79 -4.69 7.11 8.91
C LEU A 79 -5.28 7.35 10.31
N ARG A 80 -6.39 8.09 10.41
CA ARG A 80 -7.08 8.32 11.68
C ARG A 80 -7.71 7.03 12.25
N GLU A 81 -8.36 6.23 11.43
CA GLU A 81 -8.92 4.94 11.85
C GLU A 81 -7.81 4.00 12.37
N ALA A 82 -6.65 3.97 11.70
CA ALA A 82 -5.48 3.22 12.14
C ALA A 82 -4.91 3.77 13.47
N SER A 83 -4.81 5.09 13.64
CA SER A 83 -4.31 5.68 14.90
C SER A 83 -5.21 5.37 16.10
N GLN A 84 -6.48 5.08 15.85
CA GLN A 84 -7.47 4.73 16.85
C GLN A 84 -7.63 3.20 17.05
N GLY A 85 -6.98 2.38 16.21
CA GLY A 85 -7.07 0.91 16.28
C GLY A 85 -8.39 0.36 15.72
N ARG A 86 -9.13 1.14 14.92
CA ARG A 86 -10.35 0.68 14.27
C ARG A 86 -10.11 -0.09 12.97
N VAL A 87 -8.90 0.00 12.45
CA VAL A 87 -8.32 -0.89 11.44
C VAL A 87 -6.97 -1.38 11.93
N ASP A 88 -6.56 -2.56 11.47
CA ASP A 88 -5.31 -3.20 11.91
C ASP A 88 -4.10 -2.71 11.14
N ALA A 89 -4.26 -2.43 9.85
CA ALA A 89 -3.15 -2.03 8.97
C ALA A 89 -3.59 -1.03 7.90
N VAL A 90 -2.62 -0.46 7.21
CA VAL A 90 -2.80 0.53 6.13
C VAL A 90 -2.11 0.05 4.86
N ALA A 91 -2.84 -0.01 3.74
CA ALA A 91 -2.28 -0.39 2.44
C ALA A 91 -2.27 0.80 1.47
N THR A 92 -1.10 1.36 1.12
CA THR A 92 0.23 1.15 1.70
C THR A 92 0.80 2.50 2.11
N ALA A 93 1.73 2.53 3.03
CA ALA A 93 2.29 3.79 3.51
C ALA A 93 3.81 3.75 3.57
N SER A 94 4.47 4.79 3.03
CA SER A 94 5.89 5.02 3.28
C SER A 94 6.10 5.50 4.71
N TYR A 95 7.29 5.22 5.24
CA TYR A 95 7.68 5.69 6.57
C TYR A 95 7.77 7.23 6.62
N ASN A 96 7.30 7.79 7.70
CA ASN A 96 7.67 9.09 8.26
C ASN A 96 7.40 9.10 9.77
N ASP A 97 8.01 10.04 10.50
CA ASP A 97 7.96 10.09 11.97
C ASP A 97 6.53 10.28 12.49
N ASP A 98 5.72 11.11 11.83
CA ASP A 98 4.32 11.36 12.23
C ASP A 98 3.48 10.09 12.18
N ARG A 99 3.68 9.28 11.13
CA ARG A 99 3.00 7.98 10.98
C ARG A 99 3.56 6.94 11.95
N ALA A 100 4.88 6.93 12.16
CA ALA A 100 5.54 6.02 13.09
C ALA A 100 5.12 6.26 14.55
N ALA A 101 4.55 7.41 14.87
CA ALA A 101 3.97 7.66 16.19
C ALA A 101 2.81 6.69 16.51
N PHE A 102 2.02 6.27 15.53
CA PHE A 102 0.84 5.40 15.72
C PHE A 102 0.83 4.12 14.85
N LEU A 103 1.71 4.01 13.87
CA LEU A 103 1.89 2.82 13.04
C LEU A 103 3.22 2.13 13.40
N LYS A 104 3.18 0.80 13.39
CA LYS A 104 4.32 -0.08 13.49
C LYS A 104 4.82 -0.41 12.09
N TYR A 105 6.07 -0.08 11.83
CA TYR A 105 6.80 -0.39 10.61
C TYR A 105 7.87 -1.45 10.86
N PRO A 106 8.44 -2.09 9.83
CA PRO A 106 9.69 -2.83 9.96
C PRO A 106 10.81 -1.94 10.54
N ASP A 107 11.73 -2.52 11.30
CA ASP A 107 12.77 -1.77 12.05
C ASP A 107 13.69 -0.94 11.13
N ASP A 108 13.88 -1.40 9.90
CA ASP A 108 14.70 -0.74 8.88
C ASP A 108 13.94 0.28 8.01
N ALA A 109 12.64 0.49 8.25
CA ALA A 109 11.81 1.35 7.42
C ALA A 109 12.23 2.83 7.42
N SER A 110 12.90 3.30 8.49
CA SER A 110 13.44 4.66 8.61
C SER A 110 14.79 4.85 7.93
N LEU A 111 15.49 3.76 7.57
CA LEU A 111 16.82 3.83 6.99
C LEU A 111 16.75 4.25 5.52
N ALA A 112 17.83 4.91 5.06
CA ALA A 112 17.99 5.19 3.64
C ALA A 112 18.19 3.88 2.86
N GLY A 113 17.51 3.75 1.73
CA GLY A 113 17.63 2.58 0.87
C GLY A 113 16.34 1.76 0.75
N LYS A 114 16.49 0.56 0.21
CA LYS A 114 15.38 -0.35 -0.06
C LYS A 114 15.26 -1.36 1.08
N SER A 115 14.26 -1.18 1.96
CA SER A 115 13.94 -2.18 2.99
C SER A 115 13.54 -3.52 2.35
N PRO A 116 14.01 -4.67 2.87
CA PRO A 116 13.56 -6.00 2.44
C PRO A 116 12.05 -6.19 2.67
N HIS A 117 11.49 -5.66 3.73
CA HIS A 117 10.07 -5.81 4.07
C HIS A 117 9.13 -4.79 3.39
N ARG A 118 9.64 -4.01 2.42
CA ARG A 118 8.76 -3.14 1.62
C ARG A 118 7.80 -3.97 0.77
N VAL A 119 6.60 -3.45 0.54
CA VAL A 119 5.70 -3.99 -0.49
C VAL A 119 6.30 -3.69 -1.87
N MET A 120 6.64 -2.41 -2.11
CA MET A 120 7.35 -1.98 -3.31
C MET A 120 8.19 -0.73 -3.05
N GLN A 121 9.15 -0.48 -3.95
CA GLN A 121 9.81 0.80 -4.11
C GLN A 121 9.05 1.62 -5.12
N VAL A 122 8.77 2.89 -4.81
CA VAL A 122 7.97 3.78 -5.64
C VAL A 122 8.74 5.08 -5.85
N GLU A 123 8.77 5.55 -7.08
CA GLU A 123 9.40 6.80 -7.47
C GLU A 123 8.40 7.94 -7.60
N TYR A 124 8.87 9.16 -7.50
CA TYR A 124 8.11 10.38 -7.72
C TYR A 124 8.79 11.24 -8.76
N VAL A 125 8.01 11.74 -9.70
CA VAL A 125 8.43 12.62 -10.79
C VAL A 125 7.79 14.01 -10.65
N ILE A 126 8.34 14.95 -11.37
CA ILE A 126 7.88 16.33 -11.48
C ILE A 126 7.08 16.46 -12.77
N VAL A 127 5.83 16.95 -12.67
CA VAL A 127 4.98 17.24 -13.82
C VAL A 127 4.70 18.73 -13.89
N THR A 128 4.97 19.32 -15.06
CA THR A 128 4.67 20.72 -15.38
C THR A 128 3.83 20.81 -16.66
N MET A 129 3.49 22.03 -17.08
CA MET A 129 2.87 22.26 -18.40
C MET A 129 3.87 21.91 -19.51
N SER A 130 3.40 21.39 -20.64
CA SER A 130 4.26 21.02 -21.78
C SER A 130 5.00 22.21 -22.39
N ASN A 131 4.46 23.42 -22.27
CA ASN A 131 5.07 24.66 -22.73
C ASN A 131 5.91 25.38 -21.66
N ASP A 132 6.06 24.81 -20.47
CA ASP A 132 6.95 25.32 -19.44
C ASP A 132 8.42 25.05 -19.85
N SER A 133 9.29 26.06 -19.71
CA SER A 133 10.71 25.91 -20.03
C SER A 133 11.52 25.14 -18.96
N PHE A 134 10.92 24.93 -17.79
CA PHE A 134 11.58 24.23 -16.68
C PHE A 134 11.94 22.80 -17.06
N GLU A 135 13.20 22.42 -16.78
CA GLU A 135 13.71 21.05 -16.86
C GLU A 135 14.24 20.63 -15.48
N PHE A 136 13.79 19.48 -14.98
CA PHE A 136 14.23 18.99 -13.68
C PHE A 136 15.65 18.42 -13.76
N ASP A 137 16.59 19.06 -13.05
CA ASP A 137 18.01 18.70 -13.01
C ASP A 137 18.48 18.08 -11.68
N ASN A 138 17.53 17.64 -10.83
CA ASN A 138 17.66 17.13 -9.46
C ASN A 138 17.65 18.24 -8.37
N ASN A 139 17.54 19.51 -8.71
CA ASN A 139 17.32 20.56 -7.74
C ASN A 139 15.82 20.75 -7.49
N ILE A 140 15.33 20.24 -6.37
CA ILE A 140 13.91 20.34 -6.02
C ILE A 140 13.49 21.76 -5.61
N GLU A 141 14.44 22.62 -5.24
CA GLU A 141 14.13 23.99 -4.81
C GLU A 141 13.68 24.87 -5.97
N ASP A 142 14.11 24.56 -7.20
CA ASP A 142 13.85 25.35 -8.41
C ASP A 142 12.54 24.98 -9.11
N ILE A 143 11.79 23.98 -8.62
CA ILE A 143 10.54 23.57 -9.27
C ILE A 143 9.49 24.69 -9.31
N PRO A 144 8.78 24.88 -10.44
CA PRO A 144 7.78 25.94 -10.61
C PRO A 144 6.69 25.90 -9.52
N ARG A 145 6.31 27.08 -9.03
CA ARG A 145 5.27 27.23 -7.99
C ARG A 145 3.91 27.60 -8.59
N PRO A 146 2.80 27.19 -7.97
CA PRO A 146 2.66 26.39 -6.75
C PRO A 146 2.97 24.90 -6.98
N VAL A 147 3.49 24.25 -5.92
CA VAL A 147 3.72 22.80 -5.92
C VAL A 147 2.48 22.11 -5.36
N ARG A 148 2.03 21.02 -6.01
CA ARG A 148 0.81 20.29 -5.65
C ARG A 148 1.10 18.82 -5.42
N ALA A 149 0.48 18.25 -4.40
CA ALA A 149 0.44 16.82 -4.13
C ALA A 149 -0.86 16.47 -3.37
N PRO A 150 -1.32 15.21 -3.39
CA PRO A 150 -2.54 14.83 -2.70
C PRO A 150 -2.43 14.99 -1.19
N ARG A 151 -3.55 15.36 -0.58
CA ARG A 151 -3.67 15.65 0.85
C ARG A 151 -3.21 14.49 1.72
N GLY A 152 -2.22 14.76 2.59
CA GLY A 152 -1.70 13.79 3.55
C GLY A 152 -0.77 12.74 2.95
N TYR A 153 -0.40 12.85 1.68
CA TYR A 153 0.65 12.00 1.10
C TYR A 153 2.01 12.36 1.71
N SER A 154 2.90 11.38 1.82
CA SER A 154 4.20 11.59 2.47
C SER A 154 5.10 12.58 1.76
N VAL A 155 4.94 12.76 0.45
CA VAL A 155 5.68 13.75 -0.34
C VAL A 155 5.36 15.19 0.09
N VAL A 156 4.16 15.45 0.63
CA VAL A 156 3.80 16.76 1.19
C VAL A 156 4.70 17.07 2.40
N ALA A 157 4.86 16.12 3.31
CA ALA A 157 5.75 16.29 4.47
C ALA A 157 7.22 16.41 4.04
N ASP A 158 7.64 15.64 3.03
CA ASP A 158 9.01 15.70 2.52
C ASP A 158 9.34 17.09 1.92
N LEU A 159 8.43 17.64 1.10
CA LEU A 159 8.59 18.97 0.50
C LEU A 159 8.58 20.06 1.57
N ASN A 160 7.65 19.99 2.52
CA ASN A 160 7.57 20.95 3.63
C ASN A 160 8.84 20.96 4.50
N LYS A 161 9.47 19.79 4.73
CA LYS A 161 10.76 19.68 5.45
C LYS A 161 11.89 20.41 4.69
N LEU A 162 11.79 20.54 3.37
CA LEU A 162 12.71 21.29 2.51
C LEU A 162 12.33 22.76 2.37
N GLY A 163 11.35 23.24 3.13
CA GLY A 163 10.88 24.65 3.02
C GLY A 163 10.05 24.93 1.77
N ILE A 164 9.56 23.91 1.08
CA ILE A 164 8.76 24.04 -0.14
C ILE A 164 7.27 23.94 0.22
N PRO A 165 6.51 25.05 0.20
CA PRO A 165 5.08 25.03 0.48
C PRO A 165 4.32 24.21 -0.57
N VAL A 166 3.38 23.35 -0.12
CA VAL A 166 2.58 22.49 -0.98
C VAL A 166 1.10 22.87 -0.90
N ASP A 167 0.47 23.06 -2.05
CA ASP A 167 -0.99 23.06 -2.17
C ASP A 167 -1.50 21.60 -2.09
N ASP A 168 -1.82 21.15 -0.89
CA ASP A 168 -2.37 19.82 -0.61
C ASP A 168 -3.90 19.81 -0.43
N ASN A 169 -4.62 20.76 -1.07
CA ASN A 169 -6.07 20.87 -0.94
C ASN A 169 -6.85 19.85 -1.79
N ALA A 170 -6.18 19.11 -2.66
CA ALA A 170 -6.78 18.05 -3.49
C ALA A 170 -6.62 16.68 -2.85
N ALA A 171 -7.59 15.77 -3.09
CA ALA A 171 -7.54 14.41 -2.59
C ALA A 171 -6.79 13.45 -3.54
N SER A 172 -6.61 13.79 -4.83
CA SER A 172 -6.02 12.90 -5.83
C SER A 172 -5.09 13.61 -6.78
N ASP A 173 -4.22 12.82 -7.44
CA ASP A 173 -3.31 13.31 -8.47
C ASP A 173 -4.08 13.90 -9.66
N GLU A 174 -5.17 13.28 -10.09
CA GLU A 174 -5.98 13.79 -11.20
C GLU A 174 -6.54 15.18 -10.91
N ILE A 175 -7.01 15.45 -9.69
CA ILE A 175 -7.50 16.77 -9.31
C ILE A 175 -6.34 17.79 -9.36
N ASN A 176 -5.14 17.40 -8.93
CA ASN A 176 -3.97 18.26 -8.99
C ASN A 176 -3.53 18.57 -10.43
N ILE A 177 -3.58 17.58 -11.33
CA ILE A 177 -3.31 17.78 -12.76
C ILE A 177 -4.37 18.73 -13.38
N ARG A 178 -5.65 18.58 -13.04
CA ARG A 178 -6.69 19.51 -13.50
C ARG A 178 -6.47 20.94 -13.00
N LYS A 179 -5.98 21.11 -11.77
CA LYS A 179 -5.57 22.43 -11.23
C LYS A 179 -4.39 23.00 -12.00
N LEU A 180 -3.35 22.19 -12.28
CA LEU A 180 -2.20 22.58 -13.08
C LEU A 180 -2.64 23.09 -14.47
N LEU A 181 -3.46 22.31 -15.16
CA LEU A 181 -3.96 22.67 -16.50
C LEU A 181 -4.84 23.93 -16.49
N ARG A 182 -5.69 24.10 -15.49
CA ARG A 182 -6.55 25.29 -15.36
C ARG A 182 -5.75 26.56 -15.10
N GLU A 183 -4.70 26.46 -14.26
CA GLU A 183 -3.90 27.60 -13.85
C GLU A 183 -2.73 27.89 -14.82
N GLY A 184 -2.39 26.91 -15.66
CA GLY A 184 -1.33 27.04 -16.69
C GLY A 184 0.07 27.20 -16.11
N ARG A 185 0.29 26.91 -14.81
CA ARG A 185 1.57 27.10 -14.13
C ARG A 185 1.73 26.23 -12.89
N GLY A 186 2.99 26.01 -12.48
CA GLY A 186 3.36 25.30 -11.27
C GLY A 186 3.66 23.83 -11.55
N THR A 187 3.65 23.03 -10.51
CA THR A 187 4.14 21.64 -10.50
C THR A 187 3.15 20.70 -9.82
N VAL A 188 3.06 19.46 -10.31
CA VAL A 188 2.46 18.33 -9.59
C VAL A 188 3.54 17.29 -9.32
N VAL A 189 3.69 16.88 -8.07
CA VAL A 189 4.58 15.76 -7.68
C VAL A 189 3.74 14.50 -7.59
N VAL A 190 4.04 13.54 -8.45
CA VAL A 190 3.22 12.34 -8.69
C VAL A 190 4.10 11.14 -9.06
N ILE A 191 3.58 9.94 -9.00
CA ILE A 191 4.29 8.75 -9.47
C ILE A 191 4.31 8.67 -11.00
N PRO A 192 5.39 8.12 -11.62
CA PRO A 192 5.52 8.07 -13.08
C PRO A 192 4.33 7.42 -13.78
N GLU A 193 3.89 6.27 -13.29
CA GLU A 193 2.81 5.48 -13.89
C GLU A 193 1.48 6.25 -13.91
N MET A 194 1.20 7.01 -12.85
CA MET A 194 0.00 7.84 -12.78
C MET A 194 0.12 9.06 -13.70
N ALA A 195 1.31 9.68 -13.77
CA ALA A 195 1.57 10.79 -14.69
C ALA A 195 1.37 10.34 -16.15
N GLU A 196 1.91 9.19 -16.53
CA GLU A 196 1.75 8.64 -17.87
C GLU A 196 0.31 8.26 -18.18
N LYS A 197 -0.37 7.57 -17.25
CA LYS A 197 -1.80 7.26 -17.40
C LYS A 197 -2.63 8.52 -17.64
N LEU A 198 -2.40 9.57 -16.87
CA LEU A 198 -3.10 10.84 -17.05
C LEU A 198 -2.73 11.51 -18.37
N ASN A 199 -1.46 11.48 -18.79
CA ASN A 199 -1.03 12.03 -20.07
C ASN A 199 -1.61 11.28 -21.30
N GLN A 200 -2.00 10.03 -21.15
CA GLN A 200 -2.73 9.26 -22.20
C GLN A 200 -4.19 9.67 -22.31
N ASN A 201 -4.78 10.30 -21.31
CA ASN A 201 -6.16 10.78 -21.35
C ASN A 201 -6.29 11.86 -22.44
N PRO A 202 -7.23 11.73 -23.40
CA PRO A 202 -7.43 12.70 -24.49
C PRO A 202 -7.59 14.15 -24.01
N ALA A 203 -8.15 14.37 -22.80
CA ALA A 203 -8.31 15.70 -22.23
C ALA A 203 -6.98 16.35 -21.81
N TYR A 204 -5.94 15.56 -21.55
CA TYR A 204 -4.65 16.02 -21.02
C TYR A 204 -3.47 15.76 -21.96
N LYS A 205 -3.67 14.90 -22.96
CA LYS A 205 -2.62 14.46 -23.90
C LYS A 205 -1.90 15.62 -24.55
N GLY A 206 -0.56 15.59 -24.47
CA GLY A 206 0.32 16.63 -25.04
C GLY A 206 0.36 17.94 -24.26
N LYS A 207 -0.36 18.05 -23.13
CA LYS A 207 -0.38 19.26 -22.29
C LYS A 207 0.55 19.19 -21.09
N LEU A 208 1.09 18.00 -20.79
CA LEU A 208 1.92 17.73 -19.63
C LEU A 208 3.36 17.42 -20.06
N LYS A 209 4.32 17.91 -19.30
CA LYS A 209 5.73 17.52 -19.36
C LYS A 209 6.09 16.79 -18.08
N ILE A 210 6.57 15.56 -18.22
CA ILE A 210 6.97 14.68 -17.12
C ILE A 210 8.50 14.67 -17.06
N SER A 211 9.09 14.88 -15.89
CA SER A 211 10.55 14.84 -15.75
C SER A 211 11.08 13.43 -16.06
N GLN A 212 12.20 13.36 -16.78
CA GLN A 212 12.84 12.10 -17.13
C GLN A 212 13.48 11.42 -15.90
N LYS A 213 13.95 12.23 -14.94
CA LYS A 213 14.55 11.74 -13.70
C LYS A 213 13.54 11.82 -12.57
N PRO A 214 13.48 10.79 -11.71
CA PRO A 214 12.69 10.88 -10.50
C PRO A 214 13.34 11.87 -9.53
N TRP A 215 12.49 12.62 -8.82
CA TRP A 215 12.94 13.42 -7.69
C TRP A 215 13.28 12.57 -6.48
N LYS A 216 12.44 11.56 -6.20
CA LYS A 216 12.56 10.78 -4.97
C LYS A 216 12.09 9.34 -5.19
N SER A 217 12.75 8.42 -4.47
CA SER A 217 12.36 7.02 -4.40
C SER A 217 12.08 6.64 -2.95
N LYS A 218 10.96 5.94 -2.69
CA LYS A 218 10.51 5.60 -1.33
C LYS A 218 10.05 4.15 -1.24
N SER A 219 10.43 3.48 -0.15
CA SER A 219 9.84 2.19 0.21
C SER A 219 8.41 2.37 0.75
N TYR A 220 7.48 1.56 0.27
CA TYR A 220 6.11 1.50 0.74
C TYR A 220 5.85 0.18 1.47
N PHE A 221 5.16 0.24 2.58
CA PHE A 221 4.97 -0.85 3.52
C PHE A 221 3.48 -1.16 3.74
N LEU A 222 3.22 -2.31 4.37
CA LEU A 222 1.97 -2.62 5.06
C LEU A 222 2.21 -2.38 6.56
N PRO A 223 2.13 -1.13 7.06
CA PRO A 223 2.32 -0.88 8.48
C PRO A 223 1.05 -1.20 9.26
N PHE A 224 1.24 -1.63 10.50
CA PHE A 224 0.15 -1.99 11.41
C PHE A 224 -0.11 -0.90 12.44
N SER A 225 -1.37 -0.73 12.83
CA SER A 225 -1.71 0.09 13.98
C SER A 225 -1.00 -0.43 15.23
N LYS A 226 -0.38 0.47 16.02
CA LYS A 226 0.17 0.10 17.33
C LYS A 226 -0.90 -0.38 18.32
N LYS A 227 -2.18 -0.13 18.01
CA LYS A 227 -3.35 -0.60 18.77
C LYS A 227 -3.98 -1.87 18.19
N SER A 228 -3.44 -2.41 17.10
CA SER A 228 -3.87 -3.70 16.56
C SER A 228 -3.60 -4.82 17.57
N ARG A 229 -4.49 -5.82 17.56
CA ARG A 229 -4.34 -7.03 18.39
C ARG A 229 -3.54 -8.13 17.71
N ILE A 230 -3.11 -7.90 16.48
CA ILE A 230 -2.26 -8.85 15.74
C ILE A 230 -0.89 -8.90 16.43
N SER A 231 -0.41 -10.11 16.69
CA SER A 231 0.87 -10.30 17.37
C SER A 231 2.05 -9.79 16.55
N ASP A 232 3.10 -9.34 17.21
CA ASP A 232 4.33 -8.91 16.52
C ASP A 232 4.97 -10.04 15.70
N GLN A 233 4.79 -11.28 16.13
CA GLN A 233 5.24 -12.46 15.41
C GLN A 233 4.48 -12.63 14.10
N ASP A 234 3.15 -12.50 14.10
CA ASP A 234 2.32 -12.61 12.91
C ASP A 234 2.55 -11.45 11.94
N ILE A 235 2.75 -10.23 12.47
CA ILE A 235 3.09 -9.06 11.68
C ILE A 235 4.42 -9.30 10.95
N ARG A 236 5.47 -9.73 11.65
CA ARG A 236 6.77 -10.04 11.02
C ARG A 236 6.64 -11.15 9.98
N ARG A 237 5.93 -12.23 10.32
CA ARG A 237 5.68 -13.34 9.40
C ARG A 237 4.99 -12.88 8.11
N LEU A 238 4.06 -11.93 8.19
CA LEU A 238 3.43 -11.37 7.01
C LEU A 238 4.38 -10.47 6.21
N TRP A 239 5.22 -9.66 6.87
CA TRP A 239 6.23 -8.87 6.17
C TRP A 239 7.28 -9.73 5.46
N ASP A 240 7.76 -10.80 6.10
CA ASP A 240 8.68 -11.79 5.50
C ASP A 240 8.04 -12.45 4.26
N GLU A 241 6.74 -12.73 4.30
CA GLU A 241 6.05 -13.33 3.17
C GLU A 241 5.78 -12.32 2.04
N ILE A 242 5.53 -11.05 2.37
CA ILE A 242 5.45 -9.95 1.39
C ILE A 242 6.78 -9.83 0.63
N GLU A 243 7.91 -9.91 1.31
CA GLU A 243 9.23 -9.93 0.66
C GLU A 243 9.35 -11.07 -0.35
N LYS A 244 9.03 -12.31 0.05
CA LYS A 244 9.12 -13.49 -0.84
C LYS A 244 8.22 -13.36 -2.06
N VAL A 245 7.00 -12.86 -1.89
CA VAL A 245 6.07 -12.64 -3.01
C VAL A 245 6.58 -11.55 -3.96
N ARG A 246 7.12 -10.46 -3.43
CA ARG A 246 7.70 -9.38 -4.25
C ARG A 246 8.94 -9.84 -5.01
N GLU A 247 9.76 -10.72 -4.43
CA GLU A 247 10.96 -11.26 -5.10
C GLU A 247 10.63 -12.42 -6.05
N ASP A 248 9.38 -12.91 -6.08
CA ASP A 248 8.94 -13.90 -7.06
C ASP A 248 8.78 -13.25 -8.44
N SER A 249 9.76 -13.49 -9.31
CA SER A 249 9.83 -12.89 -10.64
C SER A 249 8.66 -13.27 -11.55
N LEU A 250 8.11 -14.49 -11.40
CA LEU A 250 6.98 -14.95 -12.20
C LEU A 250 5.70 -14.23 -11.78
N PHE A 251 5.46 -14.16 -10.47
CA PHE A 251 4.34 -13.40 -9.92
C PHE A 251 4.42 -11.92 -10.34
N MET A 252 5.58 -11.29 -10.17
CA MET A 252 5.77 -9.87 -10.51
C MET A 252 5.63 -9.60 -12.00
N ALA A 253 6.11 -10.50 -12.87
CA ALA A 253 5.91 -10.38 -14.33
C ALA A 253 4.42 -10.50 -14.71
N GLU A 254 3.64 -11.34 -14.00
CA GLU A 254 2.19 -11.40 -14.17
C GLU A 254 1.52 -10.09 -13.75
N GLN A 255 1.91 -9.51 -12.60
CA GLN A 255 1.38 -8.23 -12.16
C GLN A 255 1.72 -7.09 -13.13
N ALA A 256 2.95 -7.04 -13.65
CA ALA A 256 3.36 -6.07 -14.66
C ALA A 256 2.46 -6.15 -15.91
N ARG A 257 2.20 -7.35 -16.42
CA ARG A 257 1.26 -7.55 -17.56
C ARG A 257 -0.17 -7.16 -17.21
N LYS A 258 -0.65 -7.57 -16.03
CA LYS A 258 -2.02 -7.31 -15.56
C LYS A 258 -2.33 -5.81 -15.48
N TYR A 259 -1.34 -5.02 -15.09
CA TYR A 259 -1.47 -3.58 -14.90
C TYR A 259 -0.76 -2.77 -15.99
N SER A 260 -0.32 -3.41 -17.09
CA SER A 260 0.32 -2.75 -18.24
C SER A 260 1.47 -1.82 -17.84
N ILE A 261 2.34 -2.32 -16.95
CA ILE A 261 3.58 -1.64 -16.59
C ILE A 261 4.66 -2.19 -17.52
N ASN A 262 5.15 -1.32 -18.42
CA ASN A 262 6.24 -1.66 -19.35
C ASN A 262 7.60 -1.41 -18.70
#